data_bc57685f7cb1a70d9d9aea64dd98c82a
#
_entry.id   bc57685f7cb1a70d9d9aea64dd98c82a
#
_cell.length_a   1.000
_cell.length_b   1.000
_cell.length_c   1.000
_cell.angle_alpha   90.00
_cell.angle_beta   90.00
_cell.angle_gamma   90.00
#
_symmetry.space_group_name_H-M   'P 1'
#
loop_
_entity.id
_entity.type
_entity.pdbx_description
1 polymer ?
#
loop_
_entity_poly.entity_id
_entity_poly.type
_entity_poly.pdbx_seq_one_letter_code
_entity_poly.pdbx_strand_id
1 'polypeptide(L)'
;QPMLPSIPGLDHTDFFSNATIFADWEKPDHLLIIGGGPIGVEMAQAHARLGCDVTLVEAFRIMGRDDSALVQILKQNLINAGITLIERVRVTSLSQTIKSGRRTITAILSNGNQLTASHLFIAVGREPALDGLQLTAAKIRYDAKGIVTDRRLRTSNRHVYAIGDIAGRQQFTHIAGYHAGIVIRN
;
A
#
# COMPACT_ATOMS: atom_id res chain seq x y z
N GLN A 1 6.33 6.61 -3.02
CA GLN A 1 6.34 6.28 -1.60
C GLN A 1 5.00 5.68 -1.16
N PRO A 2 4.91 4.97 0.00
CA PRO A 2 3.64 4.55 0.56
C PRO A 2 2.74 5.75 0.88
N MET A 3 1.45 5.63 0.59
CA MET A 3 0.45 6.59 1.06
C MET A 3 0.04 6.22 2.50
N LEU A 4 -0.02 7.20 3.40
CA LEU A 4 -0.49 7.01 4.76
C LEU A 4 -1.91 7.58 4.91
N PRO A 5 -2.86 6.79 5.46
CA PRO A 5 -4.21 7.28 5.68
C PRO A 5 -4.26 8.17 6.93
N SER A 6 -5.16 9.14 6.92
CA SER A 6 -5.44 9.94 8.12
C SER A 6 -6.37 9.14 9.06
N ILE A 7 -5.78 8.27 9.87
CA ILE A 7 -6.49 7.50 10.90
C ILE A 7 -6.04 8.00 12.27
N PRO A 8 -6.96 8.45 13.15
CA PRO A 8 -6.66 8.84 14.52
C PRO A 8 -5.84 7.76 15.25
N GLY A 9 -4.70 8.14 15.84
CA GLY A 9 -3.80 7.25 16.57
C GLY A 9 -2.77 6.52 15.72
N LEU A 10 -2.75 6.68 14.38
CA LEU A 10 -1.74 6.05 13.53
C LEU A 10 -0.33 6.61 13.82
N ASP A 11 -0.22 7.88 14.13
CA ASP A 11 1.02 8.59 14.50
C ASP A 11 1.66 8.09 15.81
N HIS A 12 0.88 7.40 16.64
CA HIS A 12 1.31 6.79 17.91
C HIS A 12 1.28 5.26 17.87
N THR A 13 1.16 4.67 16.68
CA THR A 13 1.10 3.22 16.47
C THR A 13 2.23 2.79 15.54
N ASP A 14 3.01 1.80 15.95
CA ASP A 14 4.02 1.20 15.08
C ASP A 14 3.35 0.49 13.92
N PHE A 15 3.80 0.75 12.70
CA PHE A 15 3.28 0.09 11.51
C PHE A 15 4.36 -0.17 10.47
N PHE A 16 4.08 -1.14 9.64
CA PHE A 16 4.85 -1.42 8.44
C PHE A 16 4.15 -0.86 7.20
N SER A 17 4.95 -0.55 6.21
CA SER A 17 4.55 -0.27 4.84
C SER A 17 5.32 -1.19 3.89
N ASN A 18 5.01 -1.13 2.60
CA ASN A 18 5.79 -1.86 1.59
C ASN A 18 7.27 -1.45 1.50
N ALA A 19 7.67 -0.37 2.14
CA ALA A 19 9.07 0.05 2.23
C ALA A 19 9.80 -0.54 3.45
N THR A 20 9.10 -0.98 4.48
CA THR A 20 9.69 -1.37 5.77
C THR A 20 9.47 -2.81 6.16
N ILE A 21 8.40 -3.48 5.67
CA ILE A 21 8.04 -4.83 6.13
C ILE A 21 9.11 -5.90 5.84
N PHE A 22 9.92 -5.70 4.82
CA PHE A 22 10.98 -6.64 4.44
C PHE A 22 12.25 -6.52 5.30
N ALA A 23 12.33 -5.48 6.14
CA ALA A 23 13.44 -5.28 7.07
C ALA A 23 13.18 -5.89 8.46
N ASP A 24 11.96 -6.33 8.72
CA ASP A 24 11.61 -7.02 9.97
C ASP A 24 11.92 -8.50 9.87
N TRP A 25 12.56 -9.05 10.90
CA TRP A 25 12.98 -10.44 11.00
C TRP A 25 12.08 -11.26 11.94
N GLU A 26 11.16 -10.58 12.65
CA GLU A 26 10.24 -11.24 13.55
C GLU A 26 8.93 -11.60 12.83
N LYS A 27 8.54 -12.87 12.93
CA LYS A 27 7.25 -13.32 12.40
C LYS A 27 6.12 -12.74 13.26
N PRO A 28 5.16 -12.00 12.69
CA PRO A 28 3.98 -11.56 13.42
C PRO A 28 3.16 -12.76 13.95
N ASP A 29 2.70 -12.68 15.20
CA ASP A 29 1.67 -13.61 15.67
C ASP A 29 0.36 -13.36 14.91
N HIS A 30 -0.05 -12.07 14.84
CA HIS A 30 -1.22 -11.65 14.09
C HIS A 30 -0.90 -10.33 13.34
N LEU A 31 -1.03 -10.35 12.03
CA LEU A 31 -0.84 -9.20 11.14
C LEU A 31 -2.19 -8.62 10.73
N LEU A 32 -2.46 -7.39 11.16
CA LEU A 32 -3.57 -6.59 10.66
C LEU A 32 -3.11 -5.80 9.44
N ILE A 33 -3.77 -6.00 8.31
CA ILE A 33 -3.50 -5.28 7.05
C ILE A 33 -4.65 -4.32 6.77
N ILE A 34 -4.33 -3.04 6.55
CA ILE A 34 -5.29 -2.02 6.11
C ILE A 34 -5.04 -1.70 4.65
N GLY A 35 -6.02 -2.06 3.80
CA GLY A 35 -5.98 -1.88 2.35
C GLY A 35 -5.96 -3.18 1.57
N GLY A 36 -6.98 -3.41 0.75
CA GLY A 36 -7.22 -4.63 -0.03
C GLY A 36 -6.82 -4.50 -1.51
N GLY A 37 -5.88 -3.63 -1.84
CA GLY A 37 -5.25 -3.57 -3.15
C GLY A 37 -4.20 -4.67 -3.37
N PRO A 38 -3.49 -4.69 -4.53
CA PRO A 38 -2.51 -5.74 -4.85
C PRO A 38 -1.49 -5.99 -3.74
N ILE A 39 -0.87 -4.93 -3.21
CA ILE A 39 0.14 -5.05 -2.16
C ILE A 39 -0.44 -5.68 -0.88
N GLY A 40 -1.63 -5.23 -0.45
CA GLY A 40 -2.28 -5.79 0.75
C GLY A 40 -2.62 -7.26 0.60
N VAL A 41 -3.14 -7.66 -0.57
CA VAL A 41 -3.48 -9.04 -0.89
C VAL A 41 -2.23 -9.94 -0.97
N GLU A 42 -1.17 -9.47 -1.63
CA GLU A 42 0.10 -10.20 -1.73
C GLU A 42 0.71 -10.41 -0.34
N MET A 43 0.77 -9.38 0.49
CA MET A 43 1.30 -9.48 1.85
C MET A 43 0.42 -10.37 2.75
N ALA A 44 -0.91 -10.29 2.61
CA ALA A 44 -1.81 -11.17 3.34
C ALA A 44 -1.53 -12.65 3.03
N GLN A 45 -1.43 -12.99 1.75
CA GLN A 45 -1.16 -14.36 1.32
C GLN A 45 0.24 -14.84 1.74
N ALA A 46 1.26 -13.98 1.59
CA ALA A 46 2.63 -14.32 1.95
C ALA A 46 2.75 -14.63 3.45
N HIS A 47 2.21 -13.76 4.32
CA HIS A 47 2.29 -13.93 5.77
C HIS A 47 1.44 -15.11 6.27
N ALA A 48 0.26 -15.33 5.69
CA ALA A 48 -0.54 -16.51 6.01
C ALA A 48 0.21 -17.81 5.69
N ARG A 49 0.92 -17.89 4.55
CA ARG A 49 1.77 -19.03 4.19
C ARG A 49 2.97 -19.20 5.11
N LEU A 50 3.46 -18.15 5.74
CA LEU A 50 4.49 -18.18 6.76
C LEU A 50 3.93 -18.57 8.14
N GLY A 51 2.62 -18.85 8.26
CA GLY A 51 1.97 -19.26 9.50
C GLY A 51 1.63 -18.11 10.43
N CYS A 52 1.42 -16.89 9.91
CA CYS A 52 0.86 -15.77 10.67
C CYS A 52 -0.66 -15.83 10.61
N ASP A 53 -1.33 -15.47 11.70
CA ASP A 53 -2.73 -15.08 11.62
C ASP A 53 -2.83 -13.75 10.86
N VAL A 54 -3.74 -13.65 9.89
CA VAL A 54 -3.87 -12.46 9.06
C VAL A 54 -5.31 -11.98 9.00
N THR A 55 -5.52 -10.71 9.29
CA THR A 55 -6.79 -10.00 9.05
C THR A 55 -6.54 -8.86 8.06
N LEU A 56 -7.28 -8.86 6.95
CA LEU A 56 -7.22 -7.80 5.95
C LEU A 56 -8.53 -7.01 5.98
N VAL A 57 -8.41 -5.70 6.21
CA VAL A 57 -9.54 -4.76 6.27
C VAL A 57 -9.48 -3.84 5.06
N GLU A 58 -10.61 -3.75 4.32
CA GLU A 58 -10.75 -2.90 3.15
C GLU A 58 -12.02 -2.03 3.26
N ALA A 59 -11.84 -0.74 3.06
CA ALA A 59 -12.93 0.23 3.16
C ALA A 59 -14.03 0.05 2.09
N PHE A 60 -13.66 -0.53 0.95
CA PHE A 60 -14.55 -0.77 -0.17
C PHE A 60 -14.61 -2.26 -0.51
N ARG A 61 -14.07 -2.65 -1.66
CA ARG A 61 -13.95 -4.04 -2.11
C ARG A 61 -12.48 -4.35 -2.34
N ILE A 62 -12.06 -5.54 -1.93
CA ILE A 62 -10.74 -6.08 -2.26
C ILE A 62 -10.59 -6.11 -3.78
N MET A 63 -9.44 -5.66 -4.28
CA MET A 63 -9.13 -5.59 -5.72
C MET A 63 -10.25 -4.90 -6.52
N GLY A 64 -10.76 -3.77 -5.99
CA GLY A 64 -11.98 -3.13 -6.46
C GLY A 64 -11.97 -2.61 -7.91
N ARG A 65 -10.79 -2.58 -8.56
CA ARG A 65 -10.59 -2.15 -9.95
C ARG A 65 -10.52 -3.31 -10.94
N ASP A 66 -10.50 -4.54 -10.43
CA ASP A 66 -10.29 -5.76 -11.21
C ASP A 66 -11.62 -6.46 -11.52
N ASP A 67 -11.60 -7.40 -12.44
CA ASP A 67 -12.78 -8.18 -12.83
C ASP A 67 -13.37 -8.91 -11.63
N SER A 68 -14.66 -8.73 -11.42
CA SER A 68 -15.36 -9.24 -10.24
C SER A 68 -15.39 -10.77 -10.14
N ALA A 69 -15.43 -11.49 -11.26
CA ALA A 69 -15.44 -12.95 -11.28
C ALA A 69 -14.07 -13.48 -10.83
N LEU A 70 -12.97 -12.89 -11.32
CA LEU A 70 -11.62 -13.24 -10.91
C LEU A 70 -11.37 -12.89 -9.44
N VAL A 71 -11.88 -11.73 -8.98
CA VAL A 71 -11.78 -11.32 -7.58
C VAL A 71 -12.50 -12.28 -6.64
N GLN A 72 -13.65 -12.85 -7.04
CA GLN A 72 -14.34 -13.85 -6.23
C GLN A 72 -13.50 -15.13 -6.04
N ILE A 73 -12.86 -15.61 -7.10
CA ILE A 73 -11.94 -16.77 -7.03
C ILE A 73 -10.78 -16.45 -6.08
N LEU A 74 -10.18 -15.27 -6.20
CA LEU A 74 -9.11 -14.82 -5.33
C LEU A 74 -9.54 -14.80 -3.86
N LYS A 75 -10.68 -14.18 -3.55
CA LYS A 75 -11.23 -14.13 -2.18
C LYS A 75 -11.42 -15.51 -1.58
N GLN A 76 -12.01 -16.44 -2.34
CA GLN A 76 -12.20 -17.80 -1.85
C GLN A 76 -10.85 -18.47 -1.51
N ASN A 77 -9.83 -18.26 -2.35
CA ASN A 77 -8.50 -18.78 -2.09
C ASN A 77 -7.85 -18.16 -0.85
N LEU A 78 -8.04 -16.85 -0.62
CA LEU A 78 -7.53 -16.17 0.58
C LEU A 78 -8.23 -16.70 1.85
N ILE A 79 -9.56 -16.88 1.81
CA ILE A 79 -10.33 -17.46 2.93
C ILE A 79 -9.89 -18.89 3.20
N ASN A 80 -9.73 -19.72 2.16
CA ASN A 80 -9.26 -21.10 2.28
C ASN A 80 -7.83 -21.17 2.87
N ALA A 81 -7.02 -20.12 2.67
CA ALA A 81 -5.70 -19.99 3.28
C ALA A 81 -5.74 -19.49 4.74
N GLY A 82 -6.93 -19.32 5.34
CA GLY A 82 -7.11 -18.90 6.73
C GLY A 82 -7.09 -17.36 6.94
N ILE A 83 -7.12 -16.57 5.88
CA ILE A 83 -7.11 -15.11 5.99
C ILE A 83 -8.52 -14.61 6.31
N THR A 84 -8.65 -13.80 7.36
CA THR A 84 -9.89 -13.09 7.67
C THR A 84 -10.02 -11.85 6.78
N LEU A 85 -11.05 -11.81 5.92
CA LEU A 85 -11.33 -10.69 5.04
C LEU A 85 -12.50 -9.85 5.58
N ILE A 86 -12.28 -8.55 5.75
CA ILE A 86 -13.30 -7.58 6.19
C ILE A 86 -13.39 -6.48 5.13
N GLU A 87 -14.50 -6.46 4.40
CA GLU A 87 -14.75 -5.48 3.35
C GLU A 87 -15.84 -4.49 3.74
N ARG A 88 -15.86 -3.32 3.08
CA ARG A 88 -16.84 -2.24 3.29
C ARG A 88 -16.87 -1.71 4.72
N VAL A 89 -15.72 -1.81 5.38
CA VAL A 89 -15.53 -1.37 6.76
C VAL A 89 -14.22 -0.59 6.83
N ARG A 90 -14.25 0.58 7.46
CA ARG A 90 -13.08 1.43 7.65
C ARG A 90 -12.53 1.26 9.07
N VAL A 91 -11.22 1.36 9.20
CA VAL A 91 -10.60 1.59 10.51
C VAL A 91 -10.80 3.07 10.86
N THR A 92 -11.42 3.34 11.99
CA THR A 92 -11.75 4.70 12.44
C THR A 92 -10.78 5.23 13.50
N SER A 93 -10.11 4.36 14.24
CA SER A 93 -9.03 4.73 15.14
C SER A 93 -8.10 3.55 15.41
N LEU A 94 -6.89 3.88 15.81
CA LEU A 94 -5.84 2.95 16.22
C LEU A 94 -5.31 3.33 17.59
N SER A 95 -4.88 2.34 18.35
CA SER A 95 -4.11 2.54 19.57
C SER A 95 -3.15 1.39 19.76
N GLN A 96 -2.05 1.65 20.46
CA GLN A 96 -1.04 0.66 20.78
C GLN A 96 -0.78 0.61 22.27
N THR A 97 -0.62 -0.58 22.79
CA THR A 97 -0.14 -0.81 24.16
C THR A 97 1.01 -1.82 24.14
N ILE A 98 1.97 -1.62 25.05
CA ILE A 98 3.05 -2.58 25.27
C ILE A 98 2.97 -3.02 26.74
N LYS A 99 2.72 -4.32 26.96
CA LYS A 99 2.68 -4.93 28.30
C LYS A 99 3.61 -6.11 28.34
N SER A 100 4.53 -6.13 29.29
CA SER A 100 5.51 -7.22 29.46
C SER A 100 6.28 -7.56 28.16
N GLY A 101 6.66 -6.52 27.39
CA GLY A 101 7.37 -6.66 26.13
C GLY A 101 6.48 -7.09 24.93
N ARG A 102 5.19 -7.37 25.14
CA ARG A 102 4.26 -7.72 24.07
C ARG A 102 3.52 -6.49 23.57
N ARG A 103 3.61 -6.25 22.27
CA ARG A 103 2.85 -5.22 21.56
C ARG A 103 1.44 -5.71 21.28
N THR A 104 0.46 -4.88 21.53
CA THR A 104 -0.92 -5.08 21.11
C THR A 104 -1.42 -3.83 20.43
N ILE A 105 -1.79 -3.95 19.16
CA ILE A 105 -2.41 -2.89 18.37
C ILE A 105 -3.91 -3.15 18.36
N THR A 106 -4.67 -2.14 18.69
CA THR A 106 -6.14 -2.17 18.71
C THR A 106 -6.66 -1.25 17.61
N ALA A 107 -7.50 -1.79 16.74
CA ALA A 107 -8.19 -1.04 15.68
C ALA A 107 -9.70 -1.05 15.93
N ILE A 108 -10.31 0.14 15.94
CA ILE A 108 -11.75 0.30 15.97
C ILE A 108 -12.27 0.45 14.55
N LEU A 109 -13.31 -0.29 14.24
CA LEU A 109 -13.93 -0.33 12.93
C LEU A 109 -15.18 0.54 12.86
N SER A 110 -15.54 1.02 11.67
CA SER A 110 -16.71 1.87 11.43
C SER A 110 -18.05 1.21 11.74
N ASN A 111 -18.10 -0.10 11.89
CA ASN A 111 -19.27 -0.87 12.33
C ASN A 111 -19.31 -1.09 13.86
N GLY A 112 -18.39 -0.46 14.62
CA GLY A 112 -18.28 -0.58 16.07
C GLY A 112 -17.46 -1.78 16.56
N ASN A 113 -17.07 -2.68 15.70
CA ASN A 113 -16.22 -3.84 16.08
C ASN A 113 -14.80 -3.39 16.40
N GLN A 114 -14.14 -4.18 17.24
CA GLN A 114 -12.74 -4.00 17.61
C GLN A 114 -11.92 -5.20 17.13
N LEU A 115 -10.74 -4.93 16.61
CA LEU A 115 -9.73 -5.92 16.26
C LEU A 115 -8.47 -5.69 17.08
N THR A 116 -7.78 -6.77 17.41
CA THR A 116 -6.46 -6.72 18.04
C THR A 116 -5.45 -7.50 17.21
N ALA A 117 -4.23 -6.98 17.10
CA ALA A 117 -3.14 -7.62 16.38
C ALA A 117 -1.80 -7.32 17.05
N SER A 118 -0.79 -8.12 16.75
CA SER A 118 0.59 -7.85 17.17
C SER A 118 1.31 -6.85 16.27
N HIS A 119 0.95 -6.83 14.97
CA HIS A 119 1.58 -5.99 13.96
C HIS A 119 0.54 -5.38 13.03
N LEU A 120 0.86 -4.18 12.51
CA LEU A 120 0.02 -3.43 11.58
C LEU A 120 0.78 -3.20 10.27
N PHE A 121 0.13 -3.46 9.15
CA PHE A 121 0.62 -3.16 7.82
C PHE A 121 -0.33 -2.23 7.07
N ILE A 122 0.19 -1.11 6.57
CA ILE A 122 -0.58 -0.11 5.82
C ILE A 122 -0.33 -0.28 4.33
N ALA A 123 -1.39 -0.56 3.57
CA ALA A 123 -1.37 -0.84 2.13
C ALA A 123 -2.46 -0.08 1.36
N VAL A 124 -2.79 1.16 1.76
CA VAL A 124 -3.90 1.94 1.20
C VAL A 124 -3.58 2.63 -0.14
N GLY A 125 -2.36 2.48 -0.64
CA GLY A 125 -1.93 3.00 -1.92
C GLY A 125 -0.51 3.51 -1.93
N ARG A 126 -0.16 4.13 -3.06
CA ARG A 126 1.15 4.76 -3.30
C ARG A 126 0.94 6.15 -3.86
N GLU A 127 1.86 7.06 -3.56
CA GLU A 127 1.92 8.39 -4.12
C GLU A 127 3.31 8.67 -4.70
N PRO A 128 3.41 9.56 -5.70
CA PRO A 128 4.71 9.97 -6.23
C PRO A 128 5.54 10.68 -5.16
N ALA A 129 6.80 10.30 -5.01
CA ALA A 129 7.75 11.01 -4.13
C ALA A 129 8.29 12.22 -4.88
N LEU A 130 7.65 13.37 -4.73
CA LEU A 130 8.00 14.61 -5.42
C LEU A 130 8.85 15.55 -4.56
N ASP A 131 8.79 15.39 -3.25
CA ASP A 131 9.49 16.24 -2.29
C ASP A 131 11.01 16.13 -2.46
N GLY A 132 11.71 17.24 -2.28
CA GLY A 132 13.17 17.32 -2.41
C GLY A 132 13.71 17.36 -3.84
N LEU A 133 12.89 17.10 -4.88
CA LEU A 133 13.33 17.09 -6.27
C LEU A 133 13.50 18.48 -6.88
N GLN A 134 13.12 19.55 -6.17
CA GLN A 134 13.21 20.93 -6.63
C GLN A 134 12.62 21.17 -8.04
N LEU A 135 11.50 20.51 -8.34
CA LEU A 135 10.89 20.47 -9.67
C LEU A 135 10.56 21.85 -10.23
N THR A 136 10.15 22.80 -9.37
CA THR A 136 9.88 24.19 -9.75
C THR A 136 11.16 24.89 -10.22
N ALA A 137 12.28 24.73 -9.51
CA ALA A 137 13.57 25.28 -9.89
C ALA A 137 14.07 24.69 -11.23
N ALA A 138 13.79 23.42 -11.48
CA ALA A 138 14.09 22.74 -12.74
C ALA A 138 13.08 23.06 -13.87
N LYS A 139 12.07 23.91 -13.63
CA LYS A 139 10.99 24.26 -14.57
C LYS A 139 10.19 23.02 -15.05
N ILE A 140 10.00 22.06 -14.15
CA ILE A 140 9.26 20.84 -14.42
C ILE A 140 7.83 20.97 -13.87
N ARG A 141 6.84 20.74 -14.72
CA ARG A 141 5.42 20.72 -14.32
C ARG A 141 5.08 19.39 -13.66
N TYR A 142 4.34 19.46 -12.57
CA TYR A 142 3.86 18.30 -11.82
C TYR A 142 2.52 18.62 -11.15
N ASP A 143 1.80 17.60 -10.75
CA ASP A 143 0.58 17.67 -9.96
C ASP A 143 0.57 16.57 -8.89
N ALA A 144 -0.54 16.39 -8.16
CA ALA A 144 -0.67 15.36 -7.14
C ALA A 144 -0.56 13.92 -7.71
N LYS A 145 -0.67 13.73 -9.02
CA LYS A 145 -0.53 12.41 -9.67
C LYS A 145 0.91 12.12 -10.07
N GLY A 146 1.79 13.13 -10.13
CA GLY A 146 3.19 12.98 -10.50
C GLY A 146 3.69 14.04 -11.47
N ILE A 147 4.85 13.76 -12.07
CA ILE A 147 5.46 14.64 -13.08
C ILE A 147 4.71 14.52 -14.40
N VAL A 148 4.29 15.67 -14.94
CA VAL A 148 3.59 15.73 -16.23
C VAL A 148 4.56 15.45 -17.37
N THR A 149 4.26 14.41 -18.17
CA THR A 149 5.08 14.00 -19.33
C THR A 149 4.26 13.88 -20.60
N ASP A 150 4.92 14.04 -21.74
CA ASP A 150 4.39 13.69 -23.05
C ASP A 150 4.40 12.16 -23.30
N ARG A 151 4.03 11.74 -24.53
CA ARG A 151 4.04 10.30 -24.91
C ARG A 151 5.45 9.71 -24.99
N ARG A 152 6.48 10.55 -25.08
CA ARG A 152 7.89 10.16 -25.08
C ARG A 152 8.53 10.26 -23.69
N LEU A 153 7.72 10.49 -22.66
CA LEU A 153 8.15 10.63 -21.26
C LEU A 153 9.01 11.87 -20.99
N ARG A 154 9.00 12.87 -21.90
CA ARG A 154 9.68 14.15 -21.68
C ARG A 154 8.83 15.00 -20.75
N THR A 155 9.49 15.67 -19.84
CA THR A 155 8.87 16.67 -18.97
C THR A 155 8.74 18.03 -19.69
N SER A 156 8.25 19.06 -19.01
CA SER A 156 8.28 20.43 -19.53
C SER A 156 9.71 20.97 -19.70
N ASN A 157 10.69 20.40 -19.01
CA ASN A 157 12.11 20.63 -19.29
C ASN A 157 12.59 19.56 -20.27
N ARG A 158 12.89 19.97 -21.52
CA ARG A 158 13.24 19.06 -22.62
C ARG A 158 14.46 18.15 -22.37
N HIS A 159 15.28 18.49 -21.38
CA HIS A 159 16.47 17.72 -21.01
C HIS A 159 16.19 16.71 -19.89
N VAL A 160 14.96 16.65 -19.40
CA VAL A 160 14.57 15.80 -18.27
C VAL A 160 13.41 14.90 -18.68
N TYR A 161 13.54 13.63 -18.38
CA TYR A 161 12.51 12.60 -18.55
C TYR A 161 12.04 12.12 -17.18
N ALA A 162 10.78 11.70 -17.09
CA ALA A 162 10.27 11.03 -15.89
C ALA A 162 9.74 9.65 -16.26
N ILE A 163 10.15 8.61 -15.52
CA ILE A 163 9.79 7.21 -15.77
C ILE A 163 9.30 6.53 -14.49
N GLY A 164 8.53 5.44 -14.64
CA GLY A 164 7.98 4.69 -13.51
C GLY A 164 6.91 5.45 -12.75
N ASP A 165 6.79 5.16 -11.47
CA ASP A 165 5.70 5.64 -10.59
C ASP A 165 5.60 7.17 -10.55
N ILE A 166 6.72 7.86 -10.65
CA ILE A 166 6.77 9.33 -10.58
C ILE A 166 6.13 10.01 -11.81
N ALA A 167 6.01 9.30 -12.94
CA ALA A 167 5.31 9.80 -14.12
C ALA A 167 3.77 9.75 -14.00
N GLY A 168 3.24 9.37 -12.84
CA GLY A 168 1.84 9.50 -12.47
C GLY A 168 0.84 8.64 -13.25
N ARG A 169 1.31 7.63 -13.98
CA ARG A 169 0.46 6.76 -14.81
C ARG A 169 0.24 5.40 -14.12
N GLN A 170 0.74 4.34 -14.67
CA GLN A 170 0.67 2.99 -14.12
C GLN A 170 1.85 2.74 -13.18
N GLN A 171 1.58 2.37 -11.94
CA GLN A 171 2.58 2.19 -10.88
C GLN A 171 2.95 0.70 -10.75
N PHE A 172 3.65 0.17 -11.75
CA PHE A 172 4.14 -1.21 -11.76
C PHE A 172 5.61 -1.26 -12.16
N THR A 173 6.38 -2.17 -11.58
CA THR A 173 7.81 -2.32 -11.84
C THR A 173 8.13 -2.55 -13.32
N HIS A 174 7.36 -3.40 -14.01
CA HIS A 174 7.55 -3.67 -15.42
C HIS A 174 7.25 -2.45 -16.31
N ILE A 175 6.35 -1.55 -15.89
CA ILE A 175 6.09 -0.28 -16.58
C ILE A 175 7.30 0.65 -16.48
N ALA A 176 7.97 0.70 -15.32
CA ALA A 176 9.20 1.48 -15.17
C ALA A 176 10.29 1.01 -16.14
N GLY A 177 10.47 -0.33 -16.29
CA GLY A 177 11.39 -0.92 -17.27
C GLY A 177 11.00 -0.60 -18.72
N TYR A 178 9.72 -0.67 -19.06
CA TYR A 178 9.20 -0.29 -20.38
C TYR A 178 9.44 1.20 -20.67
N HIS A 179 9.18 2.08 -19.69
CA HIS A 179 9.46 3.51 -19.81
C HIS A 179 10.96 3.79 -20.05
N ALA A 180 11.86 3.08 -19.37
CA ALA A 180 13.30 3.20 -19.60
C ALA A 180 13.64 2.90 -21.06
N GLY A 181 13.08 1.83 -21.64
CA GLY A 181 13.25 1.48 -23.05
C GLY A 181 12.72 2.54 -24.03
N ILE A 182 11.67 3.30 -23.67
CA ILE A 182 11.20 4.42 -24.50
C ILE A 182 12.22 5.56 -24.46
N VAL A 183 12.71 5.93 -23.26
CA VAL A 183 13.64 7.06 -23.10
C VAL A 183 14.96 6.80 -23.81
N ILE A 184 15.50 5.59 -23.75
CA ILE A 184 16.78 5.23 -24.42
C ILE A 184 16.66 5.33 -25.95
N ARG A 185 15.46 5.11 -26.50
CA ARG A 185 15.20 5.18 -27.96
C ARG A 185 14.81 6.57 -28.47
N ASN A 186 14.63 7.56 -27.58
CA ASN A 186 14.32 8.94 -27.96
C ASN A 186 15.57 9.78 -28.17
#